data_d5573d05ca72e8a9284b0c8db9c20798
#
_entry.id   d5573d05ca72e8a9284b0c8db9c20798
#
_cell.length_a   1.000
_cell.length_b   1.000
_cell.length_c   1.000
_cell.angle_alpha   90.00
_cell.angle_beta   90.00
_cell.angle_gamma   90.00
#
_symmetry.space_group_name_H-M   'P 1'
#
loop_
_entity.id
_entity.type
_entity.pdbx_description
1 polymer ?
#
loop_
_entity_poly.entity_id
_entity_poly.type
_entity_poly.pdbx_seq_one_letter_code
_entity_poly.pdbx_strand_id
1 'polypeptide(L)'
;MSVDKYSYTSNTVKLLKHLDTLRLIQNKIYRPIMVHTMPTHRCQLSCVHCCFKNRKNLVMDMDPDVYVQGIEQFFRLGTKAMELTGGGEPTLYPYLADCLKHFFAMGMKIGLITNGLELQRIEEYLQKFSWIRVSLNTLDYKSDIKLPRNYKFSFCYIWNRFSNENIKRVAEFSSRHNAICRVSPDCIQSPRMIEEELIHIKNVLSEIKSDHLFLSDFNTTTTRRNSNCYIHMIKPAFYTDGFIYPCPSAELALEKNKQIDIEARLCHATEVLDFYTSRDFNYRLSHDCSYCKYSKQQDLLEDLITETDFNDFA
;
A
#
# COMPACT_ATOMS: atom_id res chain seq x y z
N MET A 1 17.27 0.45 -21.36
CA MET A 1 16.73 1.50 -20.49
C MET A 1 16.99 1.07 -19.06
N SER A 2 17.76 1.84 -18.29
CA SER A 2 17.88 1.58 -16.85
C SER A 2 16.48 1.75 -16.23
N VAL A 3 15.94 0.68 -15.70
CA VAL A 3 14.64 0.73 -15.01
C VAL A 3 14.87 1.57 -13.76
N ASP A 4 14.16 2.69 -13.69
CA ASP A 4 14.22 3.57 -12.50
C ASP A 4 13.63 2.83 -11.30
N LYS A 5 14.49 2.19 -10.54
CA LYS A 5 14.11 1.44 -9.31
C LYS A 5 13.35 2.31 -8.31
N TYR A 6 13.57 3.62 -8.34
CA TYR A 6 12.89 4.57 -7.45
C TYR A 6 11.42 4.80 -7.81
N SER A 7 11.05 4.61 -9.09
CA SER A 7 9.66 4.76 -9.53
C SER A 7 8.72 3.74 -8.89
N TYR A 8 9.25 2.59 -8.49
CA TYR A 8 8.46 1.47 -7.99
C TYR A 8 8.37 1.38 -6.46
N THR A 9 9.05 2.26 -5.75
CA THR A 9 9.05 2.28 -4.29
C THR A 9 8.34 3.51 -3.76
N SER A 10 7.56 3.34 -2.69
CA SER A 10 7.06 4.47 -1.92
C SER A 10 8.17 4.85 -0.93
N ASN A 11 8.92 5.91 -1.22
CA ASN A 11 9.96 6.42 -0.35
C ASN A 11 9.72 7.88 0.01
N THR A 12 10.41 8.36 1.03
CA THR A 12 10.29 9.73 1.54
C THR A 12 10.63 10.77 0.48
N VAL A 13 11.60 10.47 -0.40
CA VAL A 13 12.01 11.38 -1.48
C VAL A 13 10.87 11.69 -2.46
N LYS A 14 9.91 10.78 -2.65
CA LYS A 14 8.74 11.06 -3.49
C LYS A 14 7.84 12.17 -2.95
N LEU A 15 7.89 12.47 -1.66
CA LEU A 15 7.15 13.59 -1.08
C LEU A 15 7.63 14.94 -1.65
N LEU A 16 8.89 15.03 -2.06
CA LEU A 16 9.43 16.23 -2.74
C LEU A 16 8.73 16.53 -4.07
N LYS A 17 8.03 15.56 -4.67
CA LYS A 17 7.19 15.77 -5.86
C LYS A 17 5.82 16.38 -5.52
N HIS A 18 5.53 16.55 -4.24
CA HIS A 18 4.25 17.03 -3.71
C HIS A 18 4.44 18.25 -2.79
N LEU A 19 5.35 19.16 -3.16
CA LEU A 19 5.67 20.35 -2.36
C LEU A 19 4.45 21.21 -2.03
N ASP A 20 3.49 21.32 -2.97
CA ASP A 20 2.26 22.05 -2.71
C ASP A 20 1.43 21.39 -1.59
N THR A 21 1.35 20.05 -1.56
CA THR A 21 0.67 19.34 -0.46
C THR A 21 1.41 19.54 0.86
N LEU A 22 2.75 19.50 0.87
CA LEU A 22 3.54 19.74 2.07
C LEU A 22 3.32 21.16 2.62
N ARG A 23 3.28 22.18 1.75
CA ARG A 23 2.94 23.55 2.14
C ARG A 23 1.52 23.67 2.71
N LEU A 24 0.55 22.95 2.13
CA LEU A 24 -0.81 22.93 2.68
C LEU A 24 -0.81 22.31 4.08
N ILE A 25 -0.06 21.23 4.31
CA ILE A 25 0.05 20.60 5.64
C ILE A 25 0.64 21.57 6.67
N GLN A 26 1.71 22.33 6.31
CA GLN A 26 2.24 23.38 7.17
C GLN A 26 1.17 24.43 7.56
N ASN A 27 0.30 24.76 6.63
CA ASN A 27 -0.81 25.70 6.85
C ASN A 27 -2.05 25.05 7.46
N LYS A 28 -1.94 23.83 8.01
CA LYS A 28 -3.03 23.06 8.62
C LYS A 28 -4.20 22.77 7.66
N ILE A 29 -3.91 22.64 6.37
CA ILE A 29 -4.86 22.25 5.33
C ILE A 29 -4.50 20.84 4.86
N TYR A 30 -5.38 19.87 5.07
CA TYR A 30 -5.10 18.47 4.87
C TYR A 30 -5.80 17.93 3.62
N ARG A 31 -4.99 17.55 2.62
CA ARG A 31 -5.45 16.97 1.35
C ARG A 31 -4.56 15.77 1.02
N PRO A 32 -4.96 14.55 1.40
CA PRO A 32 -4.14 13.38 1.15
C PRO A 32 -3.69 13.27 -0.31
N ILE A 33 -2.43 12.93 -0.52
CA ILE A 33 -1.85 12.76 -1.87
C ILE A 33 -2.54 11.61 -2.59
N MET A 34 -2.79 10.54 -1.85
CA MET A 34 -3.45 9.34 -2.36
C MET A 34 -4.20 8.63 -1.24
N VAL A 35 -5.15 7.77 -1.61
CA VAL A 35 -5.81 6.85 -0.70
C VAL A 35 -5.46 5.41 -1.05
N HIS A 36 -5.25 4.58 -0.05
CA HIS A 36 -5.03 3.15 -0.19
C HIS A 36 -6.34 2.42 0.07
N THR A 37 -6.86 1.66 -0.88
CA THR A 37 -8.20 1.07 -0.80
C THR A 37 -8.17 -0.45 -0.81
N MET A 38 -9.01 -1.04 0.01
CA MET A 38 -9.15 -2.47 0.20
C MET A 38 -10.63 -2.86 0.16
N PRO A 39 -11.22 -3.05 -1.04
CA PRO A 39 -12.66 -3.22 -1.17
C PRO A 39 -13.17 -4.63 -0.82
N THR A 40 -12.28 -5.64 -0.73
CA THR A 40 -12.70 -7.02 -0.46
C THR A 40 -11.65 -7.79 0.34
N HIS A 41 -12.11 -8.76 1.11
CA HIS A 41 -11.28 -9.79 1.75
C HIS A 41 -11.33 -11.14 1.02
N ARG A 42 -12.06 -11.23 -0.10
CA ARG A 42 -12.07 -12.43 -0.93
C ARG A 42 -10.69 -12.65 -1.53
N CYS A 43 -10.15 -13.85 -1.38
CA CYS A 43 -8.91 -14.25 -2.02
C CYS A 43 -8.91 -15.75 -2.27
N GLN A 44 -8.47 -16.18 -3.46
CA GLN A 44 -8.32 -17.59 -3.80
C GLN A 44 -6.98 -18.18 -3.34
N LEU A 45 -6.09 -17.36 -2.75
CA LEU A 45 -4.83 -17.80 -2.18
C LEU A 45 -4.84 -17.68 -0.66
N SER A 46 -4.04 -18.53 0.00
CA SER A 46 -3.80 -18.49 1.44
C SER A 46 -2.30 -18.37 1.71
N CYS A 47 -1.74 -17.20 1.38
CA CYS A 47 -0.31 -16.93 1.48
C CYS A 47 0.17 -16.94 2.94
N VAL A 48 1.31 -17.60 3.19
CA VAL A 48 1.87 -17.74 4.56
C VAL A 48 2.31 -16.40 5.14
N HIS A 49 2.74 -15.45 4.30
CA HIS A 49 3.17 -14.10 4.64
C HIS A 49 2.04 -13.06 4.58
N CYS A 50 0.79 -13.49 4.41
CA CYS A 50 -0.32 -12.56 4.27
C CYS A 50 -0.64 -11.88 5.60
N CYS A 51 -0.48 -10.55 5.67
CA CYS A 51 -0.80 -9.77 6.87
C CYS A 51 -2.31 -9.73 7.17
N PHE A 52 -3.15 -10.17 6.22
CA PHE A 52 -4.61 -10.27 6.37
C PHE A 52 -5.10 -11.66 6.79
N LYS A 53 -4.20 -12.63 6.87
CA LYS A 53 -4.52 -14.06 7.05
C LYS A 53 -5.31 -14.38 8.32
N ASN A 54 -5.02 -13.68 9.40
CA ASN A 54 -5.51 -14.04 10.73
C ASN A 54 -6.67 -13.14 11.21
N ARG A 55 -7.29 -12.41 10.33
CA ARG A 55 -8.37 -11.50 10.70
C ARG A 55 -9.65 -12.24 10.96
N LYS A 56 -10.33 -11.82 12.02
CA LYS A 56 -11.64 -12.31 12.41
C LYS A 56 -12.68 -11.20 12.26
N ASN A 57 -13.94 -11.59 12.05
CA ASN A 57 -15.11 -10.69 12.00
C ASN A 57 -14.98 -9.56 10.95
N LEU A 58 -14.47 -9.88 9.78
CA LEU A 58 -14.32 -8.92 8.70
C LEU A 58 -15.60 -8.81 7.89
N VAL A 59 -15.95 -7.59 7.51
CA VAL A 59 -16.86 -7.36 6.39
C VAL A 59 -16.15 -7.89 5.14
N MET A 60 -16.78 -8.83 4.44
CA MET A 60 -16.13 -9.52 3.32
C MET A 60 -15.92 -8.58 2.14
N ASP A 61 -16.93 -7.83 1.78
CA ASP A 61 -16.93 -6.88 0.67
C ASP A 61 -17.43 -5.53 1.16
N MET A 62 -16.78 -4.47 0.74
CA MET A 62 -17.26 -3.11 0.95
C MET A 62 -18.59 -2.91 0.19
N ASP A 63 -19.51 -2.18 0.79
CA ASP A 63 -20.70 -1.71 0.10
C ASP A 63 -20.29 -0.83 -1.09
N PRO A 64 -20.77 -1.09 -2.33
CA PRO A 64 -20.33 -0.36 -3.51
C PRO A 64 -20.68 1.12 -3.47
N ASP A 65 -21.83 1.49 -2.89
CA ASP A 65 -22.23 2.90 -2.78
C ASP A 65 -21.33 3.64 -1.77
N VAL A 66 -21.00 3.01 -0.65
CA VAL A 66 -20.05 3.55 0.31
C VAL A 66 -18.66 3.69 -0.32
N TYR A 67 -18.24 2.71 -1.12
CA TYR A 67 -16.95 2.77 -1.82
C TYR A 67 -16.88 3.94 -2.80
N VAL A 68 -17.88 4.07 -3.64
CA VAL A 68 -17.97 5.17 -4.62
C VAL A 68 -18.02 6.51 -3.90
N GLN A 69 -18.93 6.69 -2.94
CA GLN A 69 -19.05 7.93 -2.18
C GLN A 69 -17.75 8.31 -1.46
N GLY A 70 -17.08 7.35 -0.83
CA GLY A 70 -15.81 7.60 -0.15
C GLY A 70 -14.72 8.11 -1.09
N ILE A 71 -14.60 7.51 -2.28
CA ILE A 71 -13.62 7.97 -3.29
C ILE A 71 -14.02 9.33 -3.87
N GLU A 72 -15.31 9.61 -4.07
CA GLU A 72 -15.80 10.94 -4.46
C GLU A 72 -15.44 12.01 -3.42
N GLN A 73 -15.59 11.70 -2.13
CA GLN A 73 -15.20 12.60 -1.03
C GLN A 73 -13.71 12.93 -1.11
N PHE A 74 -12.85 11.93 -1.26
CA PHE A 74 -11.40 12.15 -1.44
C PHE A 74 -11.10 12.95 -2.71
N PHE A 75 -11.76 12.67 -3.82
CA PHE A 75 -11.55 13.40 -5.07
C PHE A 75 -11.95 14.89 -4.94
N ARG A 76 -13.09 15.16 -4.29
CA ARG A 76 -13.54 16.53 -3.98
C ARG A 76 -12.58 17.25 -3.04
N LEU A 77 -11.95 16.55 -2.10
CA LEU A 77 -10.92 17.08 -1.22
C LEU A 77 -9.63 17.46 -1.98
N GLY A 78 -9.43 16.89 -3.19
CA GLY A 78 -8.28 17.13 -4.05
C GLY A 78 -7.33 15.96 -4.21
N THR A 79 -7.61 14.82 -3.58
CA THR A 79 -6.87 13.56 -3.79
C THR A 79 -7.10 13.06 -5.22
N LYS A 80 -6.01 12.83 -5.97
CA LYS A 80 -6.09 12.45 -7.39
C LYS A 80 -5.62 11.04 -7.70
N ALA A 81 -5.16 10.31 -6.71
CA ALA A 81 -4.65 8.97 -6.88
C ALA A 81 -5.18 8.00 -5.82
N MET A 82 -5.37 6.75 -6.22
CA MET A 82 -5.66 5.66 -5.30
C MET A 82 -4.80 4.44 -5.63
N GLU A 83 -4.45 3.69 -4.60
CA GLU A 83 -3.85 2.37 -4.73
C GLU A 83 -4.90 1.32 -4.38
N LEU A 84 -5.39 0.64 -5.40
CA LEU A 84 -6.34 -0.45 -5.26
C LEU A 84 -5.57 -1.72 -4.93
N THR A 85 -5.79 -2.24 -3.76
CA THR A 85 -5.19 -3.48 -3.28
C THR A 85 -6.22 -4.28 -2.52
N GLY A 86 -5.83 -5.33 -1.85
CA GLY A 86 -6.80 -6.10 -1.07
C GLY A 86 -6.49 -6.15 0.41
N GLY A 87 -7.52 -6.40 1.21
CA GLY A 87 -7.46 -7.34 2.30
C GLY A 87 -7.42 -8.77 1.75
N GLY A 88 -7.97 -8.95 0.55
CA GLY A 88 -7.90 -10.12 -0.32
C GLY A 88 -7.37 -9.77 -1.71
N GLU A 89 -7.95 -10.37 -2.74
CA GLU A 89 -7.63 -10.10 -4.15
C GLU A 89 -8.65 -9.10 -4.73
N PRO A 90 -8.21 -7.90 -5.14
CA PRO A 90 -9.14 -6.85 -5.61
C PRO A 90 -10.01 -7.30 -6.79
N THR A 91 -9.47 -8.10 -7.71
CA THR A 91 -10.22 -8.59 -8.88
C THR A 91 -11.36 -9.55 -8.54
N LEU A 92 -11.45 -10.00 -7.29
CA LEU A 92 -12.58 -10.78 -6.77
C LEU A 92 -13.68 -9.92 -6.15
N TYR A 93 -13.49 -8.60 -6.05
CA TYR A 93 -14.55 -7.71 -5.59
C TYR A 93 -15.71 -7.72 -6.58
N PRO A 94 -16.94 -8.08 -6.18
CA PRO A 94 -18.04 -8.32 -7.13
C PRO A 94 -18.41 -7.09 -7.96
N TYR A 95 -18.26 -5.91 -7.41
CA TYR A 95 -18.67 -4.63 -8.01
C TYR A 95 -17.51 -3.86 -8.63
N LEU A 96 -16.33 -4.51 -8.81
CA LEU A 96 -15.10 -3.81 -9.21
C LEU A 96 -15.23 -3.09 -10.55
N ALA A 97 -15.81 -3.75 -11.55
CA ALA A 97 -15.93 -3.17 -12.91
C ALA A 97 -16.73 -1.88 -12.91
N ASP A 98 -17.89 -1.85 -12.21
CA ASP A 98 -18.74 -0.68 -12.10
C ASP A 98 -18.06 0.46 -11.34
N CYS A 99 -17.40 0.14 -10.24
CA CYS A 99 -16.61 1.11 -9.49
C CYS A 99 -15.46 1.69 -10.33
N LEU A 100 -14.71 0.86 -11.05
CA LEU A 100 -13.63 1.32 -11.94
C LEU A 100 -14.13 2.24 -13.04
N LYS A 101 -15.27 1.90 -13.66
CA LYS A 101 -15.91 2.76 -14.66
C LYS A 101 -16.16 4.16 -14.12
N HIS A 102 -16.71 4.25 -12.91
CA HIS A 102 -16.98 5.51 -12.24
C HIS A 102 -15.69 6.27 -11.88
N PHE A 103 -14.73 5.61 -11.26
CA PHE A 103 -13.48 6.23 -10.83
C PHE A 103 -12.63 6.76 -12.00
N PHE A 104 -12.56 6.00 -13.10
CA PHE A 104 -11.87 6.47 -14.30
C PHE A 104 -12.60 7.65 -14.98
N ALA A 105 -13.94 7.65 -14.95
CA ALA A 105 -14.73 8.77 -15.48
C ALA A 105 -14.51 10.06 -14.67
N MET A 106 -14.28 9.96 -13.36
CA MET A 106 -13.90 11.09 -12.50
C MET A 106 -12.49 11.61 -12.78
N GLY A 107 -11.63 10.85 -13.46
CA GLY A 107 -10.22 11.18 -13.65
C GLY A 107 -9.31 10.71 -12.52
N MET A 108 -9.75 9.78 -11.66
CA MET A 108 -8.91 9.19 -10.62
C MET A 108 -7.76 8.38 -11.23
N LYS A 109 -6.54 8.62 -10.79
CA LYS A 109 -5.37 7.80 -11.16
C LYS A 109 -5.32 6.57 -10.28
N ILE A 110 -5.36 5.38 -10.89
CA ILE A 110 -5.45 4.13 -10.14
C ILE A 110 -4.19 3.29 -10.38
N GLY A 111 -3.54 2.87 -9.28
CA GLY A 111 -2.56 1.80 -9.27
C GLY A 111 -3.20 0.53 -8.72
N LEU A 112 -2.91 -0.61 -9.31
CA LEU A 112 -3.44 -1.91 -8.89
C LEU A 112 -2.34 -2.82 -8.35
N ILE A 113 -2.59 -3.45 -7.20
CA ILE A 113 -1.81 -4.58 -6.68
C ILE A 113 -2.71 -5.81 -6.68
N THR A 114 -2.28 -6.88 -7.34
CA THR A 114 -3.07 -8.09 -7.57
C THR A 114 -2.19 -9.35 -7.52
N ASN A 115 -2.79 -10.49 -7.25
CA ASN A 115 -2.11 -11.79 -7.43
C ASN A 115 -2.06 -12.26 -8.89
N GLY A 116 -2.74 -11.56 -9.80
CA GLY A 116 -2.68 -11.76 -11.24
C GLY A 116 -3.53 -12.91 -11.80
N LEU A 117 -4.29 -13.62 -10.97
CA LEU A 117 -5.05 -14.82 -11.42
C LEU A 117 -6.36 -14.49 -12.14
N GLU A 118 -6.95 -13.32 -11.87
CA GLU A 118 -8.28 -12.96 -12.35
C GLU A 118 -8.29 -11.60 -13.12
N LEU A 119 -7.16 -11.21 -13.72
CA LEU A 119 -7.05 -9.95 -14.47
C LEU A 119 -8.02 -9.87 -15.66
N GLN A 120 -8.43 -11.00 -16.22
CA GLN A 120 -9.42 -11.07 -17.28
C GLN A 120 -10.78 -10.45 -16.89
N ARG A 121 -11.12 -10.41 -15.58
CA ARG A 121 -12.36 -9.80 -15.10
C ARG A 121 -12.43 -8.29 -15.30
N ILE A 122 -11.27 -7.65 -15.47
CA ILE A 122 -11.13 -6.20 -15.66
C ILE A 122 -10.28 -5.87 -16.89
N GLU A 123 -10.21 -6.79 -17.87
CA GLU A 123 -9.33 -6.67 -19.04
C GLU A 123 -9.58 -5.35 -19.81
N GLU A 124 -10.83 -4.93 -19.94
CA GLU A 124 -11.20 -3.67 -20.62
C GLU A 124 -10.65 -2.41 -19.95
N TYR A 125 -10.30 -2.48 -18.65
CA TYR A 125 -9.77 -1.36 -17.88
C TYR A 125 -8.25 -1.36 -17.77
N LEU A 126 -7.54 -2.43 -18.16
CA LEU A 126 -6.09 -2.56 -17.90
C LEU A 126 -5.30 -1.36 -18.42
N GLN A 127 -5.63 -0.86 -19.61
CA GLN A 127 -4.94 0.29 -20.22
C GLN A 127 -5.22 1.63 -19.51
N LYS A 128 -6.22 1.71 -18.64
CA LYS A 128 -6.56 2.91 -17.88
C LYS A 128 -5.82 3.01 -16.55
N PHE A 129 -5.28 1.89 -16.05
CA PHE A 129 -4.47 1.92 -14.82
C PHE A 129 -3.16 2.68 -15.05
N SER A 130 -2.77 3.50 -14.07
CA SER A 130 -1.48 4.18 -14.09
C SER A 130 -0.32 3.20 -13.99
N TRP A 131 -0.51 2.10 -13.27
CA TRP A 131 0.40 0.96 -13.14
C TRP A 131 -0.32 -0.26 -12.55
N ILE A 132 0.16 -1.44 -12.89
CA ILE A 132 -0.28 -2.70 -12.27
C ILE A 132 0.94 -3.43 -11.73
N ARG A 133 0.86 -3.88 -10.49
CA ARG A 133 1.87 -4.71 -9.84
C ARG A 133 1.29 -6.06 -9.50
N VAL A 134 1.90 -7.10 -10.06
CA VAL A 134 1.48 -8.49 -9.82
C VAL A 134 2.37 -9.11 -8.75
N SER A 135 1.77 -9.74 -7.76
CA SER A 135 2.47 -10.51 -6.73
C SER A 135 2.91 -11.87 -7.29
N LEU A 136 4.20 -12.04 -7.50
CA LEU A 136 4.76 -13.33 -7.96
C LEU A 136 4.79 -14.40 -6.86
N ASN A 137 4.37 -14.09 -5.64
CA ASN A 137 4.11 -15.14 -4.65
C ASN A 137 3.00 -16.11 -5.08
N THR A 138 2.20 -15.76 -6.07
CA THR A 138 1.29 -16.70 -6.74
C THR A 138 2.02 -17.92 -7.28
N LEU A 139 3.27 -17.77 -7.70
CA LEU A 139 4.11 -18.87 -8.18
C LEU A 139 4.45 -19.90 -7.08
N ASP A 140 4.34 -19.51 -5.80
CA ASP A 140 4.54 -20.42 -4.66
C ASP A 140 3.36 -21.40 -4.50
N TYR A 141 2.18 -21.06 -5.04
CA TYR A 141 0.92 -21.80 -4.85
C TYR A 141 0.30 -22.27 -6.16
N LYS A 142 0.55 -21.57 -7.26
CA LYS A 142 -0.01 -21.84 -8.58
C LYS A 142 1.13 -21.83 -9.61
N SER A 143 1.04 -22.72 -10.58
CA SER A 143 2.08 -22.83 -11.60
C SER A 143 1.98 -21.76 -12.69
N ASP A 144 0.78 -21.27 -12.98
CA ASP A 144 0.52 -20.37 -14.11
C ASP A 144 -0.10 -19.04 -13.70
N ILE A 145 0.61 -17.95 -14.02
CA ILE A 145 0.06 -16.60 -14.06
C ILE A 145 -0.02 -16.23 -15.56
N LYS A 146 -1.22 -16.03 -16.08
CA LYS A 146 -1.45 -15.59 -17.45
C LYS A 146 -1.63 -14.09 -17.47
N LEU A 147 -0.62 -13.36 -17.97
CA LEU A 147 -0.69 -11.92 -18.11
C LEU A 147 -1.08 -11.52 -19.54
N PRO A 148 -1.98 -10.55 -19.70
CA PRO A 148 -2.28 -9.94 -21.00
C PRO A 148 -1.03 -9.38 -21.65
N ARG A 149 -0.86 -9.59 -22.99
CA ARG A 149 0.38 -9.24 -23.70
C ARG A 149 0.58 -7.74 -23.92
N ASN A 150 -0.48 -6.98 -23.92
CA ASN A 150 -0.48 -5.57 -24.35
C ASN A 150 -0.38 -4.59 -23.18
N TYR A 151 0.10 -5.02 -22.02
CA TYR A 151 0.25 -4.17 -20.84
C TYR A 151 1.62 -4.35 -20.19
N LYS A 152 2.17 -3.24 -19.64
CA LYS A 152 3.44 -3.28 -18.89
C LYS A 152 3.15 -3.49 -17.41
N PHE A 153 3.54 -4.66 -16.91
CA PHE A 153 3.44 -4.99 -15.49
C PHE A 153 4.73 -4.67 -14.76
N SER A 154 4.62 -4.45 -13.47
CA SER A 154 5.70 -4.60 -12.51
C SER A 154 5.37 -5.73 -11.55
N PHE A 155 6.38 -6.27 -10.88
CA PHE A 155 6.21 -7.41 -10.00
C PHE A 155 6.66 -7.09 -8.58
N CYS A 156 6.10 -7.83 -7.61
CA CYS A 156 6.62 -7.91 -6.26
C CYS A 156 6.64 -9.36 -5.81
N TYR A 157 7.55 -9.65 -4.90
CA TYR A 157 7.69 -10.95 -4.27
C TYR A 157 8.06 -10.75 -2.81
N ILE A 158 7.25 -11.27 -1.91
CA ILE A 158 7.53 -11.27 -0.47
C ILE A 158 8.31 -12.53 -0.14
N TRP A 159 9.48 -12.35 0.47
CA TRP A 159 10.31 -13.46 0.91
C TRP A 159 9.57 -14.32 1.92
N ASN A 160 9.63 -15.63 1.77
CA ASN A 160 8.94 -16.58 2.62
C ASN A 160 9.64 -17.95 2.55
N ARG A 161 9.13 -18.95 3.24
CA ARG A 161 9.72 -20.30 3.31
C ARG A 161 9.94 -21.01 1.96
N PHE A 162 9.26 -20.59 0.90
CA PHE A 162 9.40 -21.17 -0.45
C PHE A 162 10.43 -20.43 -1.32
N SER A 163 10.97 -19.30 -0.83
CA SER A 163 11.72 -18.37 -1.66
C SER A 163 13.05 -18.93 -2.15
N ASN A 164 13.77 -19.67 -1.33
CA ASN A 164 15.05 -20.27 -1.73
C ASN A 164 14.90 -21.21 -2.96
N GLU A 165 13.76 -21.88 -3.09
CA GLU A 165 13.45 -22.77 -4.21
C GLU A 165 12.91 -21.99 -5.42
N ASN A 166 12.09 -20.96 -5.17
CA ASN A 166 11.33 -20.29 -6.21
C ASN A 166 11.96 -19.02 -6.77
N ILE A 167 12.96 -18.43 -6.11
CA ILE A 167 13.49 -17.12 -6.51
C ILE A 167 14.09 -17.10 -7.94
N LYS A 168 14.68 -18.21 -8.39
CA LYS A 168 15.16 -18.34 -9.78
C LYS A 168 14.01 -18.30 -10.78
N ARG A 169 12.90 -18.98 -10.47
CA ARG A 169 11.67 -18.96 -11.27
C ARG A 169 11.04 -17.56 -11.31
N VAL A 170 11.09 -16.83 -10.19
CA VAL A 170 10.66 -15.42 -10.13
C VAL A 170 11.54 -14.55 -11.04
N ALA A 171 12.86 -14.75 -11.04
CA ALA A 171 13.78 -14.04 -11.91
C ALA A 171 13.51 -14.32 -13.39
N GLU A 172 13.31 -15.59 -13.75
CA GLU A 172 13.00 -16.03 -15.12
C GLU A 172 11.65 -15.47 -15.60
N PHE A 173 10.62 -15.49 -14.73
CA PHE A 173 9.31 -14.93 -15.03
C PHE A 173 9.43 -13.42 -15.29
N SER A 174 10.16 -12.70 -14.43
CA SER A 174 10.39 -11.27 -14.57
C SER A 174 11.14 -10.93 -15.86
N SER A 175 12.17 -11.70 -16.21
CA SER A 175 12.94 -11.54 -17.44
C SER A 175 12.08 -11.78 -18.68
N ARG A 176 11.29 -12.85 -18.72
CA ARG A 176 10.38 -13.15 -19.85
C ARG A 176 9.38 -12.04 -20.14
N HIS A 177 8.94 -11.33 -19.10
CA HIS A 177 8.02 -10.21 -19.23
C HIS A 177 8.72 -8.84 -19.34
N ASN A 178 10.06 -8.83 -19.39
CA ASN A 178 10.89 -7.62 -19.40
C ASN A 178 10.43 -6.61 -18.32
N ALA A 179 10.17 -7.12 -17.13
CA ALA A 179 9.64 -6.34 -16.02
C ALA A 179 10.48 -6.54 -14.76
N ILE A 180 10.51 -5.53 -13.91
CA ILE A 180 11.23 -5.61 -12.63
C ILE A 180 10.35 -6.22 -11.55
N CYS A 181 10.97 -6.97 -10.66
CA CYS A 181 10.36 -7.51 -9.47
C CYS A 181 11.03 -6.96 -8.22
N ARG A 182 10.25 -6.31 -7.38
CA ARG A 182 10.68 -5.88 -6.06
C ARG A 182 10.58 -7.04 -5.09
N VAL A 183 11.72 -7.48 -4.55
CA VAL A 183 11.78 -8.47 -3.48
C VAL A 183 11.77 -7.74 -2.14
N SER A 184 10.95 -8.19 -1.20
CA SER A 184 10.80 -7.58 0.13
C SER A 184 10.78 -8.66 1.21
N PRO A 185 11.25 -8.39 2.42
CA PRO A 185 11.09 -9.31 3.54
C PRO A 185 9.61 -9.46 3.94
N ASP A 186 9.32 -10.50 4.70
CA ASP A 186 8.01 -10.69 5.30
C ASP A 186 7.78 -9.68 6.44
N CYS A 187 6.90 -8.73 6.22
CA CYS A 187 6.63 -7.63 7.15
C CYS A 187 5.87 -8.03 8.42
N ILE A 188 5.40 -9.27 8.54
CA ILE A 188 4.74 -9.77 9.77
C ILE A 188 5.74 -10.40 10.76
N GLN A 189 7.01 -10.48 10.38
CA GLN A 189 8.08 -10.93 11.26
C GLN A 189 8.50 -9.85 12.27
N SER A 190 9.26 -10.25 13.29
CA SER A 190 9.86 -9.30 14.23
C SER A 190 10.91 -8.44 13.51
N PRO A 191 11.19 -7.21 13.96
CA PRO A 191 12.21 -6.35 13.36
C PRO A 191 13.58 -7.02 13.23
N ARG A 192 14.02 -7.75 14.24
CA ARG A 192 15.27 -8.50 14.20
C ARG A 192 15.27 -9.56 13.08
N MET A 193 14.20 -10.32 12.95
CA MET A 193 14.08 -11.32 11.89
C MET A 193 14.05 -10.67 10.51
N ILE A 194 13.42 -9.50 10.37
CA ILE A 194 13.41 -8.75 9.12
C ILE A 194 14.84 -8.30 8.75
N GLU A 195 15.63 -7.83 9.69
CA GLU A 195 17.04 -7.45 9.47
C GLU A 195 17.89 -8.64 9.01
N GLU A 196 17.77 -9.77 9.70
CA GLU A 196 18.46 -11.00 9.35
C GLU A 196 18.04 -11.48 7.93
N GLU A 197 16.75 -11.43 7.63
CA GLU A 197 16.18 -11.80 6.32
C GLU A 197 16.65 -10.85 5.21
N LEU A 198 16.75 -9.55 5.46
CA LEU A 198 17.26 -8.58 4.48
C LEU A 198 18.71 -8.89 4.07
N ILE A 199 19.56 -9.26 5.02
CA ILE A 199 20.95 -9.68 4.75
C ILE A 199 20.95 -10.94 3.89
N HIS A 200 20.13 -11.93 4.25
CA HIS A 200 20.01 -13.18 3.50
C HIS A 200 19.51 -12.93 2.07
N ILE A 201 18.44 -12.18 1.88
CA ILE A 201 17.90 -11.83 0.56
C ILE A 201 18.97 -11.14 -0.29
N LYS A 202 19.70 -10.17 0.28
CA LYS A 202 20.76 -9.46 -0.44
C LYS A 202 21.82 -10.41 -0.97
N ASN A 203 22.26 -11.37 -0.16
CA ASN A 203 23.24 -12.36 -0.57
C ASN A 203 22.71 -13.24 -1.70
N VAL A 204 21.50 -13.79 -1.57
CA VAL A 204 20.89 -14.64 -2.60
C VAL A 204 20.70 -13.86 -3.91
N LEU A 205 20.22 -12.61 -3.87
CA LEU A 205 20.06 -11.80 -5.07
C LEU A 205 21.40 -11.49 -5.76
N SER A 206 22.48 -11.32 -4.97
CA SER A 206 23.83 -11.10 -5.52
C SER A 206 24.38 -12.34 -6.26
N GLU A 207 23.99 -13.54 -5.85
CA GLU A 207 24.35 -14.80 -6.52
C GLU A 207 23.55 -15.01 -7.82
N ILE A 208 22.25 -14.66 -7.81
CA ILE A 208 21.37 -14.81 -8.99
C ILE A 208 21.75 -13.84 -10.12
N LYS A 209 22.28 -12.67 -9.80
CA LYS A 209 22.73 -11.63 -10.75
C LYS A 209 21.68 -11.28 -11.82
N SER A 210 20.44 -11.13 -11.41
CA SER A 210 19.34 -10.74 -12.31
C SER A 210 19.13 -9.24 -12.30
N ASP A 211 19.12 -8.62 -13.48
CA ASP A 211 18.79 -7.20 -13.66
C ASP A 211 17.30 -6.91 -13.38
N HIS A 212 16.48 -7.95 -13.35
CA HIS A 212 15.04 -7.83 -13.12
C HIS A 212 14.64 -7.92 -11.64
N LEU A 213 15.56 -8.33 -10.75
CA LEU A 213 15.28 -8.39 -9.31
C LEU A 213 15.98 -7.26 -8.57
N PHE A 214 15.28 -6.66 -7.61
CA PHE A 214 15.92 -5.73 -6.68
C PHE A 214 15.33 -5.85 -5.28
N LEU A 215 16.18 -5.66 -4.27
CA LEU A 215 15.76 -5.61 -2.89
C LEU A 215 15.05 -4.29 -2.60
N SER A 216 13.90 -4.36 -1.99
CA SER A 216 13.15 -3.17 -1.56
C SER A 216 13.89 -2.46 -0.42
N ASP A 217 13.88 -1.14 -0.45
CA ASP A 217 14.23 -0.34 0.73
C ASP A 217 13.15 -0.57 1.79
N PHE A 218 13.47 -1.29 2.83
CA PHE A 218 12.57 -1.66 3.91
C PHE A 218 13.04 -1.02 5.21
N ASN A 219 12.17 -0.26 5.83
CA ASN A 219 12.49 0.38 7.09
C ASN A 219 12.17 -0.55 8.26
N THR A 220 13.16 -0.88 9.05
CA THR A 220 13.05 -1.71 10.26
C THR A 220 13.01 -0.89 11.54
N THR A 221 13.06 0.44 11.45
CA THR A 221 13.15 1.30 12.62
C THR A 221 11.92 1.16 13.50
N THR A 222 12.13 0.58 14.66
CA THR A 222 11.14 0.37 15.72
C THR A 222 11.12 1.55 16.66
N THR A 223 10.83 2.73 16.20
CA THR A 223 10.54 3.80 17.13
C THR A 223 9.12 3.64 17.60
N ARG A 224 8.95 3.12 18.81
CA ARG A 224 7.70 3.21 19.55
C ARG A 224 7.40 4.69 19.73
N ARG A 225 6.36 5.20 19.07
CA ARG A 225 6.00 6.61 19.16
C ARG A 225 4.73 6.73 19.98
N ASN A 226 4.81 7.45 21.09
CA ASN A 226 3.66 7.97 21.83
C ASN A 226 3.16 9.28 21.20
N SER A 227 3.41 9.48 19.91
CA SER A 227 3.13 10.74 19.20
C SER A 227 1.96 10.60 18.25
N ASN A 228 1.46 11.73 17.77
CA ASN A 228 0.42 11.78 16.76
C ASN A 228 0.88 11.05 15.48
N CYS A 229 -0.05 10.42 14.77
CA CYS A 229 0.22 9.82 13.46
C CYS A 229 -0.20 10.79 12.35
N TYR A 230 0.74 11.19 11.50
CA TYR A 230 0.50 12.13 10.40
C TYR A 230 0.40 11.45 9.02
N ILE A 231 0.55 10.13 8.94
CA ILE A 231 0.53 9.41 7.65
C ILE A 231 -0.81 9.55 6.92
N HIS A 232 -1.92 9.67 7.66
CA HIS A 232 -3.24 9.90 7.06
C HIS A 232 -3.34 11.23 6.28
N MET A 233 -2.46 12.21 6.56
CA MET A 233 -2.41 13.46 5.80
C MET A 233 -1.91 13.26 4.38
N ILE A 234 -1.21 12.15 4.11
CA ILE A 234 -0.64 11.85 2.79
C ILE A 234 -1.17 10.56 2.18
N LYS A 235 -1.47 9.53 3.01
CA LYS A 235 -1.84 8.19 2.54
C LYS A 235 -2.74 7.46 3.54
N PRO A 236 -3.99 7.88 3.77
CA PRO A 236 -4.96 7.12 4.57
C PRO A 236 -5.30 5.79 3.90
N ALA A 237 -5.88 4.88 4.68
CA ALA A 237 -6.37 3.60 4.20
C ALA A 237 -7.90 3.51 4.34
N PHE A 238 -8.54 2.99 3.31
CA PHE A 238 -9.99 2.80 3.24
C PHE A 238 -10.30 1.30 3.19
N TYR A 239 -10.95 0.80 4.23
CA TYR A 239 -11.19 -0.62 4.45
C TYR A 239 -12.60 -1.06 4.11
N THR A 240 -12.80 -2.39 4.03
CA THR A 240 -14.08 -3.03 3.69
C THR A 240 -15.23 -2.66 4.60
N ASP A 241 -14.97 -2.23 5.82
CA ASP A 241 -15.99 -1.82 6.79
C ASP A 241 -16.54 -0.40 6.56
N GLY A 242 -16.10 0.26 5.49
CA GLY A 242 -16.53 1.62 5.14
C GLY A 242 -15.82 2.73 5.89
N PHE A 243 -14.81 2.42 6.72
CA PHE A 243 -14.09 3.41 7.50
C PHE A 243 -12.70 3.73 6.96
N ILE A 244 -12.24 4.93 7.26
CA ILE A 244 -10.91 5.43 6.96
C ILE A 244 -10.01 5.20 8.18
N TYR A 245 -8.78 4.75 7.93
CA TYR A 245 -7.76 4.44 8.92
C TYR A 245 -6.50 5.28 8.67
N PRO A 246 -5.66 5.48 9.70
CA PRO A 246 -4.50 6.37 9.61
C PRO A 246 -3.48 6.00 8.52
N CYS A 247 -3.29 4.72 8.27
CA CYS A 247 -2.34 4.27 7.24
C CYS A 247 -2.64 2.85 6.77
N PRO A 248 -2.08 2.41 5.63
CA PRO A 248 -2.23 1.04 5.16
C PRO A 248 -1.59 -0.02 6.06
N SER A 249 -0.77 0.39 7.03
CA SER A 249 -0.12 -0.50 7.99
C SER A 249 -0.77 -0.49 9.38
N ALA A 250 -1.89 0.19 9.57
CA ALA A 250 -2.59 0.19 10.85
C ALA A 250 -2.88 -1.23 11.36
N GLU A 251 -3.10 -2.18 10.43
CA GLU A 251 -3.33 -3.59 10.77
C GLU A 251 -2.05 -4.37 11.08
N LEU A 252 -0.88 -3.92 10.59
CA LEU A 252 0.41 -4.51 10.93
C LEU A 252 0.85 -4.10 12.35
N ALA A 253 0.35 -2.97 12.83
CA ALA A 253 0.56 -2.51 14.20
C ALA A 253 -0.30 -3.28 15.21
N LEU A 254 -1.35 -3.96 14.76
CA LEU A 254 -2.19 -4.79 15.60
C LEU A 254 -1.50 -6.13 15.85
N GLU A 255 -1.56 -6.62 17.08
CA GLU A 255 -1.03 -7.94 17.43
C GLU A 255 -1.64 -9.03 16.55
N LYS A 256 -0.82 -10.03 16.22
CA LYS A 256 -1.24 -11.21 15.44
C LYS A 256 -2.56 -11.76 15.99
N ASN A 257 -3.55 -11.95 15.14
CA ASN A 257 -4.86 -12.55 15.43
C ASN A 257 -5.95 -11.63 16.02
N LYS A 258 -5.80 -10.31 15.99
CA LYS A 258 -6.84 -9.40 16.46
C LYS A 258 -7.74 -8.87 15.35
N GLN A 259 -8.92 -8.44 15.75
CA GLN A 259 -9.84 -7.64 14.93
C GLN A 259 -9.16 -6.34 14.52
N ILE A 260 -9.60 -5.76 13.40
CA ILE A 260 -9.27 -4.38 13.08
C ILE A 260 -9.67 -3.55 14.29
N ASP A 261 -8.74 -2.74 14.77
CA ASP A 261 -9.02 -1.89 15.89
C ASP A 261 -9.98 -0.78 15.51
N ILE A 262 -11.19 -0.91 16.01
CA ILE A 262 -12.27 0.05 15.77
C ILE A 262 -11.88 1.46 16.27
N GLU A 263 -11.09 1.54 17.33
CA GLU A 263 -10.64 2.82 17.89
C GLU A 263 -9.62 3.54 16.99
N ALA A 264 -9.01 2.81 16.05
CA ALA A 264 -8.12 3.40 15.04
C ALA A 264 -8.87 4.03 13.85
N ARG A 265 -10.20 3.96 13.81
CA ARG A 265 -11.01 4.61 12.77
C ARG A 265 -10.90 6.13 12.86
N LEU A 266 -10.67 6.78 11.73
CA LEU A 266 -10.67 8.25 11.63
C LEU A 266 -12.09 8.78 11.45
N CYS A 267 -12.77 8.30 10.42
CA CYS A 267 -14.14 8.68 10.08
C CYS A 267 -14.78 7.61 9.19
N HIS A 268 -16.09 7.66 9.02
CA HIS A 268 -16.76 6.91 7.96
C HIS A 268 -16.44 7.53 6.59
N ALA A 269 -16.46 6.74 5.52
CA ALA A 269 -16.09 7.19 4.18
C ALA A 269 -16.94 8.35 3.64
N THR A 270 -18.20 8.43 4.05
CA THR A 270 -19.11 9.52 3.68
C THR A 270 -18.81 10.85 4.39
N GLU A 271 -17.94 10.85 5.39
CA GLU A 271 -17.60 12.01 6.24
C GLU A 271 -16.17 12.52 5.97
N VAL A 272 -15.47 11.98 4.97
CA VAL A 272 -14.07 12.30 4.68
C VAL A 272 -13.85 13.79 4.46
N LEU A 273 -14.73 14.45 3.70
CA LEU A 273 -14.59 15.88 3.42
C LEU A 273 -14.69 16.69 4.72
N ASP A 274 -15.70 16.43 5.54
CA ASP A 274 -15.92 17.13 6.81
C ASP A 274 -14.77 16.86 7.79
N PHE A 275 -14.31 15.61 7.87
CA PHE A 275 -13.19 15.23 8.71
C PHE A 275 -11.92 16.01 8.37
N TYR A 276 -11.52 16.07 7.10
CA TYR A 276 -10.28 16.75 6.68
C TYR A 276 -10.40 18.28 6.58
N THR A 277 -11.60 18.84 6.58
CA THR A 277 -11.81 20.29 6.58
C THR A 277 -12.16 20.84 7.97
N SER A 278 -12.34 19.99 8.97
CA SER A 278 -12.53 20.39 10.36
C SER A 278 -11.33 21.18 10.90
N ARG A 279 -11.59 22.26 11.66
CA ARG A 279 -10.53 23.10 12.24
C ARG A 279 -9.79 22.45 13.40
N ASP A 280 -10.44 21.48 14.09
CA ASP A 280 -9.90 20.82 15.29
C ASP A 280 -9.29 19.45 14.95
N PHE A 281 -8.40 19.45 13.96
CA PHE A 281 -7.75 18.24 13.50
C PHE A 281 -6.60 17.86 14.43
N ASN A 282 -6.89 17.10 15.46
CA ASN A 282 -5.89 16.61 16.41
C ASN A 282 -6.10 15.11 16.63
N TYR A 283 -5.55 14.31 15.70
CA TYR A 283 -5.68 12.86 15.80
C TYR A 283 -4.48 12.25 16.54
N ARG A 284 -4.74 11.62 17.67
CA ARG A 284 -3.78 10.76 18.36
C ARG A 284 -4.13 9.32 18.07
N LEU A 285 -3.13 8.52 17.69
CA LEU A 285 -3.31 7.08 17.71
C LEU A 285 -3.62 6.66 19.14
N SER A 286 -4.73 5.95 19.33
CA SER A 286 -5.07 5.30 20.60
C SER A 286 -4.12 4.13 20.90
N HIS A 287 -3.31 3.70 19.90
CA HIS A 287 -2.38 2.59 20.01
C HIS A 287 -0.95 3.01 19.77
N ASP A 288 -0.09 2.49 20.62
CA ASP A 288 1.34 2.40 20.38
C ASP A 288 1.60 1.44 19.21
N CYS A 289 1.92 1.98 18.03
CA CYS A 289 2.45 1.16 16.96
C CYS A 289 3.79 0.55 17.43
N SER A 290 3.81 -0.76 17.68
CA SER A 290 5.03 -1.47 18.04
C SER A 290 6.11 -1.39 16.95
N TYR A 291 5.70 -0.98 15.76
CA TYR A 291 6.53 -0.89 14.56
C TYR A 291 5.87 0.05 13.53
N CYS A 292 6.63 1.02 13.03
CA CYS A 292 6.15 1.97 12.03
C CYS A 292 6.86 1.79 10.69
N LYS A 293 6.17 1.22 9.70
CA LYS A 293 6.68 1.09 8.33
C LYS A 293 6.96 2.43 7.65
N TYR A 294 6.32 3.50 8.11
CA TYR A 294 6.39 4.84 7.54
C TYR A 294 7.14 5.83 8.44
N SER A 295 8.02 5.33 9.35
CA SER A 295 8.67 6.21 10.32
C SER A 295 9.39 7.40 9.67
N LYS A 296 10.12 7.19 8.56
CA LYS A 296 10.82 8.29 7.84
C LYS A 296 9.86 9.35 7.30
N GLN A 297 8.68 8.95 6.78
CA GLN A 297 7.67 9.92 6.36
C GLN A 297 7.02 10.60 7.55
N GLN A 298 6.79 9.85 8.62
CA GLN A 298 6.25 10.36 9.86
C GLN A 298 7.18 11.42 10.47
N ASP A 299 8.48 11.16 10.54
CA ASP A 299 9.50 12.09 11.03
C ASP A 299 9.49 13.38 10.21
N LEU A 300 9.50 13.26 8.89
CA LEU A 300 9.47 14.43 8.01
C LEU A 300 8.19 15.25 8.18
N LEU A 301 7.03 14.60 8.35
CA LEU A 301 5.77 15.33 8.56
C LEU A 301 5.73 16.00 9.94
N GLU A 302 6.28 15.36 10.96
CA GLU A 302 6.38 15.92 12.30
C GLU A 302 7.27 17.16 12.32
N ASP A 303 8.47 17.06 11.71
CA ASP A 303 9.38 18.20 11.57
C ASP A 303 8.75 19.34 10.76
N LEU A 304 7.98 19.00 9.71
CA LEU A 304 7.33 20.00 8.85
C LEU A 304 6.29 20.85 9.58
N ILE A 305 5.60 20.30 10.58
CA ILE A 305 4.51 20.98 11.32
C ILE A 305 4.95 21.51 12.68
N THR A 306 6.15 21.12 13.14
CA THR A 306 6.72 21.58 14.41
C THR A 306 7.46 22.88 14.20
N GLU A 307 7.02 23.94 14.85
CA GLU A 307 7.74 25.21 14.88
C GLU A 307 8.90 25.11 15.87
N THR A 308 10.10 25.47 15.43
CA THR A 308 11.30 25.54 16.26
C THR A 308 12.04 26.86 16.03
N ASP A 309 12.79 27.33 17.03
CA ASP A 309 13.64 28.51 16.91
C ASP A 309 14.80 28.33 15.92
N PHE A 310 14.97 27.13 15.39
CA PHE A 310 16.08 26.72 14.51
C PHE A 310 15.66 26.44 13.07
N ASN A 311 14.46 26.84 12.66
CA ASN A 311 13.93 26.55 11.31
C ASN A 311 14.78 27.12 10.16
N ASP A 312 15.59 28.14 10.42
CA ASP A 312 16.48 28.76 9.44
C ASP A 312 17.82 28.03 9.26
N PHE A 313 18.07 26.98 10.06
CA PHE A 313 19.32 26.23 10.01
C PHE A 313 19.08 24.84 9.39
N ALA A 314 19.70 24.54 8.25
CA ALA A 314 19.61 23.26 7.54
C ALA A 314 20.78 22.34 7.89
#